data_f40cb8aca91723192b706cba938e0914
#
_entry.id   f40cb8aca91723192b706cba938e0914
#
_cell.length_a   1.000
_cell.length_b   1.000
_cell.length_c   1.000
_cell.angle_alpha   90.00
_cell.angle_beta   90.00
_cell.angle_gamma   90.00
#
_symmetry.space_group_name_H-M   'P 1'
#
loop_
_entity.id
_entity.type
_entity.pdbx_description
1 polymer ?
#
loop_
_entity_poly.entity_id
_entity_poly.type
_entity_poly.pdbx_seq_one_letter_code
_entity_poly.pdbx_strand_id
1 'polypeptide(L)'
;MRWPGAGLLLVPGLAIAAANADIACLALASHPDGAKLAQFEAPRGAFAITYVHSVTRTPVDERYRVDGAAIVETEIRFRQHGPGLPTEADAGGAWRREGDSYVVTMARRFEAIPMRVHADQSPRLKVEGDPRAFDLAQWGNRAIALSARPGPCLTGPTGYGAR
;
A
#
# COMPACT_ATOMS: atom_id res chain seq x y z
N MET A 1 25.22 44.91 -50.67
CA MET A 1 25.69 44.01 -49.60
C MET A 1 24.45 43.33 -49.02
N ARG A 2 24.25 42.02 -49.23
CA ARG A 2 23.12 41.24 -48.71
C ARG A 2 23.63 40.32 -47.60
N TRP A 3 23.05 40.39 -46.40
CA TRP A 3 23.36 39.46 -45.32
C TRP A 3 22.50 38.23 -45.44
N PRO A 4 23.05 37.03 -45.25
CA PRO A 4 22.29 35.81 -45.21
C PRO A 4 21.59 35.62 -43.85
N GLY A 5 20.31 35.26 -43.88
CA GLY A 5 19.52 35.01 -42.70
C GLY A 5 20.00 33.76 -41.96
N ALA A 6 20.14 33.89 -40.66
CA ALA A 6 20.38 32.76 -39.76
C ALA A 6 19.08 31.97 -39.57
N GLY A 7 19.04 30.77 -40.10
CA GLY A 7 17.97 29.82 -39.84
C GLY A 7 18.01 29.24 -38.43
N LEU A 8 17.00 29.53 -37.65
CA LEU A 8 16.81 28.96 -36.32
C LEU A 8 16.36 27.49 -36.48
N LEU A 9 17.25 26.55 -36.17
CA LEU A 9 16.90 25.11 -36.10
C LEU A 9 16.15 24.87 -34.79
N LEU A 10 14.84 24.67 -34.90
CA LEU A 10 14.02 24.14 -33.83
C LEU A 10 14.37 22.66 -33.62
N VAL A 11 15.04 22.34 -32.54
CA VAL A 11 15.23 20.95 -32.09
C VAL A 11 13.92 20.53 -31.39
N PRO A 12 13.19 19.53 -31.89
CA PRO A 12 12.03 19.02 -31.16
C PRO A 12 12.53 18.34 -29.89
N GLY A 13 12.23 18.95 -28.73
CA GLY A 13 12.43 18.33 -27.44
C GLY A 13 11.64 17.05 -27.34
N LEU A 14 12.33 15.92 -27.23
CA LEU A 14 11.74 14.63 -26.95
C LEU A 14 11.21 14.67 -25.53
N ALA A 15 9.90 14.92 -25.37
CA ALA A 15 9.21 14.73 -24.11
C ALA A 15 9.17 13.22 -23.83
N ILE A 16 10.13 12.71 -23.08
CA ILE A 16 10.05 11.36 -22.52
C ILE A 16 8.89 11.40 -21.50
N ALA A 17 7.75 10.89 -21.92
CA ALA A 17 6.64 10.66 -21.01
C ALA A 17 7.11 9.72 -19.89
N ALA A 18 7.21 10.23 -18.67
CA ALA A 18 7.40 9.46 -17.45
C ALA A 18 6.09 8.69 -17.16
N ALA A 19 5.83 7.64 -17.92
CA ALA A 19 4.55 6.92 -17.91
C ALA A 19 4.58 5.60 -17.11
N ASN A 20 5.54 5.38 -16.20
CA ASN A 20 5.59 4.13 -15.43
C ASN A 20 6.05 4.30 -13.97
N ALA A 21 5.98 5.49 -13.39
CA ALA A 21 6.47 5.72 -12.02
C ALA A 21 5.54 5.21 -10.90
N ASP A 22 4.31 4.81 -11.23
CA ASP A 22 3.27 4.60 -10.23
C ASP A 22 2.84 3.13 -10.03
N ILE A 23 3.37 2.17 -10.78
CA ILE A 23 3.04 0.76 -10.56
C ILE A 23 4.00 0.18 -9.53
N ALA A 24 3.43 -0.48 -8.52
CA ALA A 24 4.18 -1.27 -7.56
C ALA A 24 3.68 -2.71 -7.51
N CYS A 25 4.57 -3.63 -7.20
CA CYS A 25 4.22 -5.01 -6.89
C CYS A 25 4.27 -5.23 -5.40
N LEU A 26 3.13 -5.58 -4.82
CA LEU A 26 3.00 -6.03 -3.45
C LEU A 26 3.21 -7.54 -3.40
N ALA A 27 4.12 -8.03 -2.57
CA ALA A 27 4.40 -9.43 -2.40
C ALA A 27 4.04 -9.89 -0.99
N LEU A 28 3.16 -10.86 -0.89
CA LEU A 28 2.75 -11.48 0.36
C LEU A 28 3.46 -12.81 0.54
N ALA A 29 4.07 -13.00 1.70
CA ALA A 29 4.78 -14.21 2.05
C ALA A 29 4.40 -14.68 3.46
N SER A 30 4.53 -15.96 3.75
CA SER A 30 4.45 -16.45 5.12
C SER A 30 5.68 -15.99 5.92
N HIS A 31 5.53 -15.84 7.22
CA HIS A 31 6.58 -15.35 8.10
C HIS A 31 6.78 -16.35 9.26
N PRO A 32 8.05 -16.71 9.59
CA PRO A 32 9.33 -16.14 9.09
C PRO A 32 9.92 -16.84 7.86
N ASP A 33 9.35 -17.94 7.37
CA ASP A 33 9.93 -18.82 6.34
C ASP A 33 10.00 -18.22 4.93
N GLY A 34 9.27 -17.10 4.68
CA GLY A 34 9.34 -16.36 3.43
C GLY A 34 8.67 -17.05 2.23
N ALA A 35 7.90 -18.13 2.45
CA ALA A 35 7.21 -18.83 1.37
C ALA A 35 6.19 -17.89 0.70
N LYS A 36 6.27 -17.75 -0.63
CA LYS A 36 5.39 -16.87 -1.40
C LYS A 36 3.94 -17.33 -1.29
N LEU A 37 3.04 -16.42 -1.00
CA LEU A 37 1.60 -16.65 -0.91
C LEU A 37 0.86 -16.02 -2.09
N ALA A 38 1.11 -14.75 -2.37
CA ALA A 38 0.44 -14.00 -3.43
C ALA A 38 1.27 -12.79 -3.88
N GLN A 39 0.89 -12.24 -5.03
CA GLN A 39 1.35 -10.93 -5.51
C GLN A 39 0.16 -10.13 -6.01
N PHE A 40 0.22 -8.79 -5.85
CA PHE A 40 -0.82 -7.87 -6.27
C PHE A 40 -0.17 -6.67 -6.96
N GLU A 41 -0.65 -6.31 -8.14
CA GLU A 41 -0.25 -5.05 -8.76
C GLU A 41 -1.01 -3.90 -8.14
N ALA A 42 -0.29 -2.87 -7.73
CA ALA A 42 -0.83 -1.63 -7.22
C ALA A 42 -0.52 -0.50 -8.23
N PRO A 43 -1.47 -0.17 -9.12
CA PRO A 43 -1.23 0.75 -10.25
C PRO A 43 -0.80 2.16 -9.83
N ARG A 44 -1.12 2.58 -8.62
CA ARG A 44 -0.72 3.89 -8.04
C ARG A 44 0.17 3.75 -6.82
N GLY A 45 0.67 2.54 -6.58
CA GLY A 45 1.43 2.22 -5.38
C GLY A 45 0.63 2.40 -4.08
N ALA A 46 -0.68 2.62 -4.14
CA ALA A 46 -1.51 2.87 -2.96
C ALA A 46 -2.40 1.66 -2.64
N PHE A 47 -2.51 1.35 -1.35
CA PHE A 47 -3.34 0.25 -0.86
C PHE A 47 -3.77 0.49 0.58
N ALA A 48 -4.74 -0.30 1.05
CA ALA A 48 -5.20 -0.29 2.43
C ALA A 48 -5.28 -1.72 2.99
N ILE A 49 -5.07 -1.84 4.29
CA ILE A 49 -5.34 -3.05 5.07
C ILE A 49 -6.48 -2.71 6.02
N THR A 50 -7.57 -3.46 5.94
CA THR A 50 -8.72 -3.28 6.82
C THR A 50 -8.94 -4.53 7.65
N TYR A 51 -9.29 -4.37 8.93
CA TYR A 51 -9.56 -5.49 9.82
C TYR A 51 -10.47 -5.08 10.98
N VAL A 52 -11.00 -6.06 11.70
CA VAL A 52 -11.70 -5.86 12.96
C VAL A 52 -10.70 -5.99 14.11
N HIS A 53 -10.53 -4.94 14.89
CA HIS A 53 -9.61 -4.94 16.03
C HIS A 53 -9.97 -6.03 17.05
N SER A 54 -8.99 -6.83 17.48
CA SER A 54 -9.21 -8.02 18.32
C SER A 54 -9.89 -7.72 19.66
N VAL A 55 -9.54 -6.60 20.29
CA VAL A 55 -10.05 -6.20 21.62
C VAL A 55 -11.31 -5.35 21.50
N THR A 56 -11.27 -4.26 20.75
CA THR A 56 -12.39 -3.31 20.68
C THR A 56 -13.52 -3.79 19.77
N ARG A 57 -13.28 -4.79 18.93
CA ARG A 57 -14.21 -5.35 17.95
C ARG A 57 -14.78 -4.31 16.98
N THR A 58 -14.05 -3.22 16.78
CA THR A 58 -14.38 -2.16 15.83
C THR A 58 -13.49 -2.20 14.59
N PRO A 59 -13.96 -1.71 13.43
CA PRO A 59 -13.15 -1.68 12.23
C PRO A 59 -11.97 -0.72 12.35
N VAL A 60 -10.84 -1.15 11.77
CA VAL A 60 -9.62 -0.37 11.55
C VAL A 60 -9.34 -0.36 10.05
N ASP A 61 -8.93 0.80 9.53
CA ASP A 61 -8.50 1.01 8.13
C ASP A 61 -7.13 1.69 8.15
N GLU A 62 -6.12 0.98 7.69
CA GLU A 62 -4.74 1.47 7.58
C GLU A 62 -4.42 1.70 6.11
N ARG A 63 -3.90 2.88 5.78
CA ARG A 63 -3.60 3.29 4.40
C ARG A 63 -2.12 3.44 4.20
N TYR A 64 -1.68 2.96 3.06
CA TYR A 64 -0.28 2.85 2.69
C TYR A 64 -0.03 3.34 1.28
N ARG A 65 1.20 3.78 1.04
CA ARG A 65 1.75 3.98 -0.29
C ARG A 65 3.12 3.33 -0.41
N VAL A 66 3.47 2.93 -1.60
CA VAL A 66 4.81 2.44 -1.92
C VAL A 66 5.70 3.63 -2.29
N ASP A 67 6.90 3.66 -1.75
CA ASP A 67 7.91 4.69 -2.00
C ASP A 67 9.26 4.01 -2.23
N GLY A 68 9.59 3.76 -3.49
CA GLY A 68 10.70 2.88 -3.86
C GLY A 68 10.45 1.45 -3.43
N ALA A 69 11.35 0.88 -2.64
CA ALA A 69 11.20 -0.46 -2.05
C ALA A 69 10.57 -0.43 -0.64
N ALA A 70 10.22 0.75 -0.14
CA ALA A 70 9.61 0.90 1.17
C ALA A 70 8.09 1.03 1.06
N ILE A 71 7.40 0.62 2.11
CA ILE A 71 5.98 0.88 2.34
C ILE A 71 5.88 2.01 3.37
N VAL A 72 5.08 3.02 3.08
CA VAL A 72 4.83 4.15 3.99
C VAL A 72 3.39 4.10 4.44
N GLU A 73 3.17 3.94 5.74
CA GLU A 73 1.85 4.15 6.35
C GLU A 73 1.56 5.65 6.37
N THR A 74 0.43 6.04 5.78
CA THR A 74 0.05 7.43 5.61
C THR A 74 -1.11 7.87 6.49
N GLU A 75 -1.99 6.94 6.80
CA GLU A 75 -3.18 7.20 7.60
C GLU A 75 -3.66 5.93 8.29
N ILE A 76 -4.15 6.05 9.51
CA ILE A 76 -4.94 5.03 10.18
C ILE A 76 -6.26 5.63 10.63
N ARG A 77 -7.34 4.89 10.45
CA ARG A 77 -8.69 5.26 10.88
C ARG A 77 -9.26 4.17 11.79
N PHE A 78 -9.79 4.56 12.95
CA PHE A 78 -10.39 3.65 13.92
C PHE A 78 -11.46 4.36 14.78
N ARG A 79 -12.34 3.62 15.46
CA ARG A 79 -13.43 4.19 16.26
C ARG A 79 -13.13 4.24 17.75
N GLN A 80 -12.42 3.27 18.26
CA GLN A 80 -12.11 3.15 19.69
C GLN A 80 -10.63 2.90 19.88
N HIS A 81 -10.07 3.52 20.90
CA HIS A 81 -8.69 3.23 21.32
C HIS A 81 -8.56 1.80 21.83
N GLY A 82 -7.45 1.18 21.47
CA GLY A 82 -7.12 -0.18 21.88
C GLY A 82 -5.62 -0.43 21.81
N PRO A 83 -5.14 -1.54 22.35
CA PRO A 83 -3.74 -1.90 22.29
C PRO A 83 -3.22 -1.94 20.84
N GLY A 84 -2.08 -1.28 20.58
CA GLY A 84 -1.46 -1.21 19.25
C GLY A 84 -1.98 -0.09 18.34
N LEU A 85 -3.08 0.59 18.70
CA LEU A 85 -3.55 1.77 17.99
C LEU A 85 -2.86 3.05 18.51
N PRO A 86 -2.63 4.07 17.66
CA PRO A 86 -2.01 5.31 18.10
C PRO A 86 -2.83 6.00 19.16
N THR A 87 -2.17 6.63 20.13
CA THR A 87 -2.76 7.51 21.14
C THR A 87 -2.46 8.97 20.87
N GLU A 88 -1.50 9.23 19.99
CA GLU A 88 -1.09 10.57 19.55
C GLU A 88 -0.59 10.50 18.08
N ALA A 89 -0.44 11.63 17.43
CA ALA A 89 0.16 11.70 16.10
C ALA A 89 1.68 11.68 16.21
N ASP A 90 2.34 11.01 15.27
CA ASP A 90 3.80 11.09 15.10
C ASP A 90 4.23 12.52 14.71
N ALA A 91 5.52 12.83 14.84
CA ALA A 91 6.10 14.10 14.38
C ALA A 91 5.79 14.32 12.89
N GLY A 92 5.17 15.45 12.58
CA GLY A 92 4.69 15.78 11.22
C GLY A 92 3.37 15.15 10.81
N GLY A 93 2.78 14.33 11.66
CA GLY A 93 1.42 13.81 11.50
C GLY A 93 0.36 14.75 12.07
N ALA A 94 -0.89 14.39 11.87
CA ALA A 94 -2.04 15.10 12.40
C ALA A 94 -3.07 14.13 12.97
N TRP A 95 -3.72 14.57 14.03
CA TRP A 95 -4.83 13.87 14.67
C TRP A 95 -6.12 14.64 14.44
N ARG A 96 -7.13 13.99 13.91
CA ARG A 96 -8.44 14.61 13.72
C ARG A 96 -9.58 13.63 14.03
N ARG A 97 -10.75 14.15 14.26
CA ARG A 97 -11.96 13.36 14.40
C ARG A 97 -12.88 13.60 13.20
N GLU A 98 -13.37 12.52 12.61
CA GLU A 98 -14.33 12.54 11.52
C GLU A 98 -15.54 11.68 11.91
N GLY A 99 -16.63 12.33 12.32
CA GLY A 99 -17.80 11.64 12.86
C GLY A 99 -17.45 10.86 14.14
N ASP A 100 -17.66 9.56 14.12
CA ASP A 100 -17.36 8.64 15.21
C ASP A 100 -15.93 8.04 15.12
N SER A 101 -15.14 8.44 14.14
CA SER A 101 -13.83 7.89 13.88
C SER A 101 -12.71 8.86 14.22
N TYR A 102 -11.62 8.33 14.77
CA TYR A 102 -10.33 8.98 14.83
C TYR A 102 -9.57 8.72 13.54
N VAL A 103 -8.92 9.75 13.02
CA VAL A 103 -8.06 9.68 11.83
C VAL A 103 -6.71 10.26 12.19
N VAL A 104 -5.68 9.47 12.04
CA VAL A 104 -4.30 9.87 12.33
C VAL A 104 -3.47 9.75 11.06
N THR A 105 -2.89 10.87 10.62
CA THR A 105 -1.95 10.86 9.49
C THR A 105 -0.52 10.70 10.02
N MET A 106 0.31 10.03 9.25
CA MET A 106 1.69 9.72 9.63
C MET A 106 2.57 9.48 8.38
N ALA A 107 3.85 9.20 8.61
CA ALA A 107 4.77 8.80 7.54
C ALA A 107 5.73 7.70 8.04
N ARG A 108 5.16 6.65 8.61
CA ARG A 108 5.94 5.49 9.11
C ARG A 108 6.42 4.65 7.94
N ARG A 109 7.72 4.36 7.90
CA ARG A 109 8.34 3.58 6.83
C ARG A 109 8.64 2.16 7.28
N PHE A 110 8.34 1.21 6.40
CA PHE A 110 8.57 -0.22 6.60
C PHE A 110 9.25 -0.82 5.38
N GLU A 111 10.20 -1.72 5.57
CA GLU A 111 10.72 -2.60 4.51
C GLU A 111 9.69 -3.69 4.18
N ALA A 112 9.02 -4.18 5.20
CA ALA A 112 7.88 -5.08 5.10
C ALA A 112 6.95 -4.88 6.29
N ILE A 113 5.66 -5.12 6.11
CA ILE A 113 4.65 -5.09 7.17
C ILE A 113 4.44 -6.51 7.68
N PRO A 114 4.99 -6.88 8.85
CA PRO A 114 4.66 -8.15 9.47
C PRO A 114 3.28 -8.06 10.13
N MET A 115 2.45 -9.05 9.93
CA MET A 115 1.13 -9.10 10.54
C MET A 115 0.75 -10.53 10.94
N ARG A 116 0.03 -10.66 12.04
CA ARG A 116 -0.59 -11.92 12.42
C ARG A 116 -2.04 -11.89 11.99
N VAL A 117 -2.35 -12.78 11.07
CA VAL A 117 -3.68 -12.89 10.48
C VAL A 117 -4.53 -13.85 11.28
N HIS A 118 -5.76 -13.45 11.59
CA HIS A 118 -6.80 -14.26 12.20
C HIS A 118 -8.12 -14.07 11.44
N ALA A 119 -8.79 -15.15 11.11
CA ALA A 119 -10.02 -15.12 10.31
C ALA A 119 -11.18 -14.37 10.98
N ASP A 120 -11.26 -14.41 12.32
CA ASP A 120 -12.27 -13.69 13.11
C ASP A 120 -12.12 -12.16 13.08
N GLN A 121 -10.98 -11.67 12.62
CA GLN A 121 -10.70 -10.24 12.41
C GLN A 121 -10.98 -9.80 10.96
N SER A 122 -11.33 -10.72 10.08
CA SER A 122 -11.69 -10.45 8.67
C SER A 122 -10.68 -9.53 7.95
N PRO A 123 -9.36 -9.80 8.01
CA PRO A 123 -8.36 -8.92 7.43
C PRO A 123 -8.43 -8.92 5.91
N ARG A 124 -8.45 -7.72 5.30
CA ARG A 124 -8.56 -7.52 3.85
C ARG A 124 -7.44 -6.60 3.34
N LEU A 125 -6.88 -6.95 2.21
CA LEU A 125 -6.06 -6.06 1.40
C LEU A 125 -6.92 -5.45 0.30
N LYS A 126 -6.90 -4.12 0.17
CA LYS A 126 -7.56 -3.36 -0.88
C LYS A 126 -6.51 -2.56 -1.65
N VAL A 127 -6.38 -2.81 -2.93
CA VAL A 127 -5.48 -2.06 -3.80
C VAL A 127 -6.26 -0.93 -4.46
N GLU A 128 -5.71 0.28 -4.47
CA GLU A 128 -6.37 1.42 -5.12
C GLU A 128 -6.55 1.16 -6.63
N GLY A 129 -7.77 1.37 -7.11
CA GLY A 129 -8.13 1.08 -8.51
C GLY A 129 -8.59 -0.37 -8.76
N ASP A 130 -8.47 -1.27 -7.81
CA ASP A 130 -9.08 -2.62 -7.88
C ASP A 130 -10.34 -2.66 -7.01
N PRO A 131 -11.52 -2.99 -7.57
CA PRO A 131 -12.76 -3.07 -6.81
C PRO A 131 -12.80 -4.23 -5.80
N ARG A 132 -11.87 -5.18 -5.90
CA ARG A 132 -11.82 -6.36 -5.03
C ARG A 132 -11.15 -6.06 -3.70
N ALA A 133 -11.59 -6.75 -2.67
CA ALA A 133 -10.93 -6.83 -1.37
C ALA A 133 -10.43 -8.27 -1.16
N PHE A 134 -9.12 -8.44 -1.08
CA PHE A 134 -8.50 -9.76 -0.96
C PHE A 134 -8.48 -10.21 0.49
N ASP A 135 -8.98 -11.43 0.74
CA ASP A 135 -8.97 -12.02 2.07
C ASP A 135 -7.56 -12.48 2.45
N LEU A 136 -6.98 -11.85 3.46
CA LEU A 136 -5.66 -12.23 3.94
C LEU A 136 -5.70 -13.50 4.81
N ALA A 137 -6.85 -13.89 5.32
CA ALA A 137 -7.03 -15.11 6.11
C ALA A 137 -7.26 -16.37 5.27
N GLN A 138 -7.33 -16.26 3.93
CA GLN A 138 -7.53 -17.42 3.05
C GLN A 138 -6.45 -18.49 3.18
N TRP A 139 -5.27 -18.13 3.66
CA TRP A 139 -4.15 -19.07 3.92
C TRP A 139 -4.13 -19.60 5.37
N GLY A 140 -5.19 -19.34 6.15
CA GLY A 140 -5.33 -19.75 7.54
C GLY A 140 -4.74 -18.73 8.53
N ASN A 141 -4.95 -18.99 9.81
CA ASN A 141 -4.46 -18.16 10.89
C ASN A 141 -2.93 -18.33 11.00
N ARG A 142 -2.17 -17.32 10.58
CA ARG A 142 -0.71 -17.37 10.55
C ARG A 142 -0.07 -15.98 10.60
N ALA A 143 1.24 -15.97 10.80
CA ALA A 143 2.03 -14.77 10.55
C ALA A 143 2.37 -14.67 9.05
N ILE A 144 2.21 -13.47 8.50
CA ILE A 144 2.54 -13.13 7.11
C ILE A 144 3.33 -11.82 7.08
N ALA A 145 4.01 -11.55 5.98
CA ALA A 145 4.66 -10.27 5.74
C ALA A 145 4.30 -9.76 4.34
N LEU A 146 3.97 -8.48 4.25
CA LEU A 146 3.72 -7.77 3.01
C LEU A 146 4.91 -6.87 2.71
N SER A 147 5.59 -7.09 1.59
CA SER A 147 6.65 -6.24 1.06
C SER A 147 6.23 -5.61 -0.26
N ALA A 148 6.97 -4.58 -0.71
CA ALA A 148 6.71 -3.90 -1.97
C ALA A 148 7.98 -3.72 -2.77
N ARG A 149 7.83 -3.59 -4.09
CA ARG A 149 8.89 -3.15 -5.00
C ARG A 149 8.30 -2.30 -6.13
N PRO A 150 9.08 -1.38 -6.70
CA PRO A 150 8.66 -0.65 -7.89
C PRO A 150 8.46 -1.58 -9.10
N GLY A 151 7.56 -1.17 -9.99
CA GLY A 151 7.28 -1.86 -11.23
C GLY A 151 6.24 -2.99 -11.11
N PRO A 152 5.87 -3.59 -12.24
CA PRO A 152 4.87 -4.66 -12.29
C PRO A 152 5.34 -5.91 -11.57
N CYS A 153 4.40 -6.76 -11.17
CA CYS A 153 4.74 -8.07 -10.64
C CYS A 153 5.40 -8.94 -11.71
N LEU A 154 6.51 -9.58 -11.36
CA LEU A 154 7.13 -10.54 -12.28
C LEU A 154 6.18 -11.73 -12.43
N THR A 155 5.96 -12.17 -13.67
CA THR A 155 5.08 -13.28 -14.01
C THR A 155 5.50 -14.56 -13.27
N GLY A 156 4.84 -14.82 -12.21
CA GLY A 156 4.79 -16.02 -11.42
C GLY A 156 3.32 -16.24 -11.10
N PRO A 157 2.88 -17.35 -10.50
CA PRO A 157 1.47 -17.57 -10.29
C PRO A 157 0.89 -16.37 -9.55
N THR A 158 0.17 -15.53 -10.29
CA THR A 158 -0.72 -14.53 -9.71
C THR A 158 -1.68 -15.28 -8.83
N GLY A 159 -1.69 -14.98 -7.53
CA GLY A 159 -2.53 -15.65 -6.53
C GLY A 159 -4.02 -15.36 -6.70
N TYR A 160 -4.53 -15.53 -7.90
CA TYR A 160 -5.95 -15.65 -8.20
C TYR A 160 -6.36 -17.11 -8.04
N GLY A 161 -6.36 -17.58 -6.81
CA GLY A 161 -7.14 -18.74 -6.43
C GLY A 161 -8.61 -18.34 -6.48
N ALA A 162 -9.22 -18.47 -7.65
CA ALA A 162 -10.67 -18.53 -7.76
C ALA A 162 -11.15 -19.79 -7.04
N ARG A 163 -11.90 -19.63 -5.94
CA ARG A 163 -12.98 -20.53 -5.51
C ARG A 163 -14.07 -19.70 -4.86
#